data_dfb09ff02dc607d6069da6d9d2e51665
#
_entry.id   dfb09ff02dc607d6069da6d9d2e51665
#
_cell.length_a   1.000
_cell.length_b   1.000
_cell.length_c   1.000
_cell.angle_alpha   90.00
_cell.angle_beta   90.00
_cell.angle_gamma   90.00
#
_symmetry.space_group_name_H-M   'P 1'
#
loop_
_entity.id
_entity.type
_entity.pdbx_description
1 polymer ?
#
loop_
_entity_poly.entity_id
_entity_poly.type
_entity_poly.pdbx_seq_one_letter_code
_entity_poly.pdbx_strand_id
1 'polypeptide(L)'
;MTAHPLLDRPATWLLTHGSNLRSLAVFPLLWTYHLTDQQAVIDADTDRWAELLWVSDRSRMLARLLFAFPEFRSVYYHRLGAGNPAGALAGRLARHLWKGVPGIDLSGTPIGPGLFISHGQSTILSAERIGANLQVHQDVTVGWDYQSARRPIIGDGVFIGAGAKILGAVTIGDGARIGANAVVMCDVPAGYTAVGVPARVRPPVEPASSAAAPTC
;
A
#
# COMPACT_ATOMS: atom_id res chain seq x y z
N MET A 1 -3.80 4.52 -26.08
CA MET A 1 -3.60 4.94 -24.68
C MET A 1 -4.89 4.67 -23.94
N THR A 2 -5.03 3.50 -23.35
CA THR A 2 -6.22 3.14 -22.55
C THR A 2 -6.08 3.78 -21.17
N ALA A 3 -7.03 4.63 -20.80
CA ALA A 3 -7.06 5.26 -19.48
C ALA A 3 -7.06 4.19 -18.38
N HIS A 4 -6.20 4.33 -17.39
CA HIS A 4 -6.14 3.41 -16.26
C HIS A 4 -7.43 3.54 -15.44
N PRO A 5 -8.10 2.43 -15.04
CA PRO A 5 -9.41 2.45 -14.36
C PRO A 5 -9.45 3.24 -13.03
N LEU A 6 -8.28 3.56 -12.45
CA LEU A 6 -8.20 4.44 -11.28
C LEU A 6 -8.32 5.93 -11.64
N LEU A 7 -8.23 6.30 -12.93
CA LEU A 7 -8.31 7.70 -13.38
C LEU A 7 -9.75 8.24 -13.46
N ASP A 8 -10.76 7.38 -13.41
CA ASP A 8 -12.18 7.79 -13.41
C ASP A 8 -12.71 8.28 -12.05
N ARG A 9 -11.85 8.31 -11.03
CA ARG A 9 -12.24 8.83 -9.72
C ARG A 9 -12.18 10.36 -9.68
N PRO A 10 -13.15 11.03 -9.01
CA PRO A 10 -13.09 12.48 -8.76
C PRO A 10 -11.77 12.93 -8.11
N ALA A 11 -11.12 12.03 -7.32
CA ALA A 11 -9.86 12.28 -6.67
C ALA A 11 -8.68 12.45 -7.64
N THR A 12 -8.62 11.68 -8.75
CA THR A 12 -7.57 11.82 -9.75
C THR A 12 -7.71 13.08 -10.58
N TRP A 13 -8.94 13.49 -10.87
CA TRP A 13 -9.20 14.79 -11.49
C TRP A 13 -8.70 15.95 -10.59
N LEU A 14 -8.86 15.83 -9.25
CA LEU A 14 -8.34 16.81 -8.29
C LEU A 14 -6.81 16.88 -8.26
N LEU A 15 -6.11 15.77 -8.53
CA LEU A 15 -4.65 15.77 -8.63
C LEU A 15 -4.14 16.55 -9.84
N THR A 16 -4.88 16.50 -10.95
CA THR A 16 -4.49 17.14 -12.21
C THR A 16 -5.01 18.57 -12.38
N HIS A 17 -6.17 18.89 -11.79
CA HIS A 17 -6.88 20.15 -12.01
C HIS A 17 -7.23 20.90 -10.71
N GLY A 18 -6.91 20.37 -9.54
CA GLY A 18 -7.24 20.97 -8.25
C GLY A 18 -6.55 22.31 -8.03
N SER A 19 -7.34 23.35 -7.81
CA SER A 19 -6.84 24.69 -7.49
C SER A 19 -6.00 24.66 -6.20
N ASN A 20 -4.97 25.51 -6.14
CA ASN A 20 -4.07 25.69 -4.99
C ASN A 20 -4.81 25.99 -3.66
N LEU A 21 -6.04 26.53 -3.70
CA LEU A 21 -6.84 26.82 -2.51
C LEU A 21 -7.29 25.58 -1.74
N ARG A 22 -7.59 24.48 -2.41
CA ARG A 22 -8.08 23.25 -1.73
C ARG A 22 -6.98 22.55 -0.95
N SER A 23 -5.71 22.66 -1.37
CA SER A 23 -4.57 22.13 -0.63
C SER A 23 -4.31 22.90 0.68
N LEU A 24 -4.83 24.14 0.82
CA LEU A 24 -4.75 24.88 2.08
C LEU A 24 -5.55 24.21 3.21
N ALA A 25 -6.60 23.46 2.89
CA ALA A 25 -7.39 22.73 3.89
C ALA A 25 -6.60 21.67 4.64
N VAL A 26 -5.50 21.14 4.04
CA VAL A 26 -4.62 20.15 4.68
C VAL A 26 -3.32 20.75 5.21
N PHE A 27 -3.21 22.09 5.21
CA PHE A 27 -1.99 22.77 5.67
C PHE A 27 -1.62 22.39 7.13
N PRO A 28 -2.55 22.31 8.10
CA PRO A 28 -2.20 21.85 9.44
C PRO A 28 -1.71 20.38 9.47
N LEU A 29 -2.26 19.54 8.58
CA LEU A 29 -1.80 18.15 8.45
C LEU A 29 -0.40 18.08 7.84
N LEU A 30 -0.10 18.93 6.84
CA LEU A 30 1.25 19.03 6.27
C LEU A 30 2.30 19.47 7.31
N TRP A 31 1.91 20.27 8.28
CA TRP A 31 2.83 20.71 9.34
C TRP A 31 3.35 19.54 10.18
N THR A 32 2.55 18.47 10.32
CA THR A 32 2.98 17.26 11.03
C THR A 32 4.15 16.54 10.36
N TYR A 33 4.36 16.74 9.06
CA TYR A 33 5.53 16.23 8.31
C TYR A 33 6.85 16.77 8.86
N HIS A 34 6.88 18.03 9.36
CA HIS A 34 8.07 18.63 9.93
C HIS A 34 8.34 18.21 11.39
N LEU A 35 7.36 17.54 12.03
CA LEU A 35 7.47 17.09 13.41
C LEU A 35 7.96 15.64 13.53
N THR A 36 8.03 14.90 12.43
CA THR A 36 8.46 13.51 12.42
C THR A 36 9.90 13.36 11.89
N ASP A 37 10.57 12.28 12.26
CA ASP A 37 11.84 11.82 11.70
C ASP A 37 11.66 10.85 10.51
N GLN A 38 10.42 10.64 10.05
CA GLN A 38 10.08 9.72 8.98
C GLN A 38 9.94 10.40 7.60
N GLN A 39 10.46 11.62 7.40
CA GLN A 39 10.29 12.35 6.14
C GLN A 39 10.75 11.54 4.93
N ALA A 40 11.93 10.92 4.97
CA ALA A 40 12.45 10.16 3.84
C ALA A 40 11.55 8.98 3.43
N VAL A 41 10.91 8.33 4.40
CA VAL A 41 9.97 7.22 4.13
C VAL A 41 8.65 7.74 3.56
N ILE A 42 8.15 8.86 4.09
CA ILE A 42 6.94 9.53 3.58
C ILE A 42 7.16 10.03 2.15
N ASP A 43 8.35 10.55 1.84
CA ASP A 43 8.70 11.00 0.49
C ASP A 43 8.73 9.82 -0.48
N ALA A 44 9.32 8.68 -0.09
CA ALA A 44 9.32 7.46 -0.89
C ALA A 44 7.91 6.91 -1.13
N ASP A 45 7.04 6.93 -0.11
CA ASP A 45 5.62 6.58 -0.29
C ASP A 45 4.94 7.56 -1.26
N THR A 46 5.18 8.86 -1.13
CA THR A 46 4.63 9.91 -2.00
C THR A 46 5.05 9.72 -3.46
N ASP A 47 6.33 9.43 -3.69
CA ASP A 47 6.88 9.16 -5.03
C ASP A 47 6.28 7.90 -5.64
N ARG A 48 6.15 6.83 -4.86
CA ARG A 48 5.54 5.58 -5.32
C ARG A 48 4.07 5.77 -5.70
N TRP A 49 3.32 6.54 -4.90
CA TRP A 49 1.93 6.87 -5.23
C TRP A 49 1.82 7.71 -6.50
N ALA A 50 2.72 8.69 -6.69
CA ALA A 50 2.77 9.50 -7.91
C ALA A 50 3.04 8.65 -9.15
N GLU A 51 3.97 7.70 -9.04
CA GLU A 51 4.30 6.74 -10.11
C GLU A 51 3.08 5.89 -10.48
N LEU A 52 2.46 5.23 -9.52
CA LEU A 52 1.33 4.31 -9.75
C LEU A 52 0.05 5.02 -10.18
N LEU A 53 -0.11 6.30 -9.84
CA LEU A 53 -1.21 7.15 -10.29
C LEU A 53 -0.91 7.87 -11.61
N TRP A 54 0.27 7.65 -12.21
CA TRP A 54 0.69 8.25 -13.49
C TRP A 54 0.70 9.78 -13.47
N VAL A 55 1.04 10.38 -12.32
CA VAL A 55 1.11 11.83 -12.16
C VAL A 55 2.49 12.32 -12.52
N SER A 56 2.60 13.11 -13.59
CA SER A 56 3.87 13.70 -14.05
C SER A 56 4.30 14.92 -13.23
N ASP A 57 3.34 15.79 -12.87
CA ASP A 57 3.60 16.95 -12.02
C ASP A 57 3.60 16.55 -10.54
N ARG A 58 4.80 16.44 -9.98
CA ARG A 58 5.01 16.07 -8.57
C ARG A 58 4.97 17.25 -7.60
N SER A 59 4.77 18.47 -8.11
CA SER A 59 4.70 19.65 -7.26
C SER A 59 3.57 19.51 -6.24
N ARG A 60 3.89 19.74 -4.97
CA ARG A 60 2.91 19.62 -3.86
C ARG A 60 2.21 18.25 -3.78
N MET A 61 2.87 17.18 -4.27
CA MET A 61 2.25 15.85 -4.36
C MET A 61 1.77 15.34 -3.00
N LEU A 62 2.57 15.51 -1.94
CA LEU A 62 2.17 15.16 -0.57
C LEU A 62 0.84 15.83 -0.18
N ALA A 63 0.69 17.14 -0.41
CA ALA A 63 -0.54 17.86 -0.10
C ALA A 63 -1.74 17.31 -0.90
N ARG A 64 -1.54 17.03 -2.17
CA ARG A 64 -2.56 16.47 -3.06
C ARG A 64 -3.02 15.09 -2.58
N LEU A 65 -2.08 14.22 -2.21
CA LEU A 65 -2.38 12.89 -1.71
C LEU A 65 -3.12 12.96 -0.36
N LEU A 66 -2.65 13.77 0.56
CA LEU A 66 -3.30 13.96 1.87
C LEU A 66 -4.71 14.52 1.74
N PHE A 67 -4.97 15.35 0.73
CA PHE A 67 -6.29 15.88 0.46
C PHE A 67 -7.22 14.84 -0.19
N ALA A 68 -6.76 14.19 -1.26
CA ALA A 68 -7.60 13.41 -2.16
C ALA A 68 -7.77 11.93 -1.74
N PHE A 69 -6.77 11.34 -1.06
CA PHE A 69 -6.73 9.90 -0.78
C PHE A 69 -6.75 9.59 0.72
N PRO A 70 -7.89 9.16 1.26
CA PRO A 70 -7.95 8.68 2.65
C PRO A 70 -7.06 7.44 2.88
N GLU A 71 -6.82 6.63 1.86
CA GLU A 71 -5.89 5.50 1.89
C GLU A 71 -4.45 5.99 2.18
N PHE A 72 -4.00 7.02 1.46
CA PHE A 72 -2.69 7.62 1.71
C PHE A 72 -2.61 8.23 3.11
N ARG A 73 -3.68 8.85 3.62
CA ARG A 73 -3.69 9.34 5.00
C ARG A 73 -3.48 8.21 6.02
N SER A 74 -4.03 7.01 5.78
CA SER A 74 -3.80 5.85 6.65
C SER A 74 -2.33 5.43 6.66
N VAL A 75 -1.67 5.40 5.50
CA VAL A 75 -0.21 5.17 5.37
C VAL A 75 0.57 6.26 6.11
N TYR A 76 0.23 7.51 5.86
CA TYR A 76 0.88 8.67 6.49
C TYR A 76 0.81 8.60 8.03
N TYR A 77 -0.35 8.28 8.61
CA TYR A 77 -0.49 8.13 10.06
C TYR A 77 0.28 6.93 10.61
N HIS A 78 0.42 5.86 9.84
CA HIS A 78 1.29 4.75 10.22
C HIS A 78 2.75 5.23 10.33
N ARG A 79 3.24 6.02 9.34
CA ARG A 79 4.61 6.58 9.37
C ARG A 79 4.81 7.54 10.55
N LEU A 80 3.87 8.45 10.79
CA LEU A 80 3.93 9.34 11.96
C LEU A 80 3.97 8.54 13.27
N GLY A 81 3.20 7.45 13.36
CA GLY A 81 3.14 6.58 14.54
C GLY A 81 4.40 5.76 14.77
N ALA A 82 5.14 5.43 13.70
CA ALA A 82 6.41 4.70 13.75
C ALA A 82 7.62 5.60 14.04
N GLY A 83 7.46 6.92 13.92
CA GLY A 83 8.50 7.91 14.14
C GLY A 83 8.64 8.35 15.59
N ASN A 84 9.21 9.53 15.77
CA ASN A 84 9.45 10.12 17.08
C ASN A 84 8.13 10.45 17.81
N PRO A 85 8.16 10.68 19.15
CA PRO A 85 6.96 10.96 19.96
C PRO A 85 6.17 12.20 19.51
N ALA A 86 6.82 13.24 18.97
CA ALA A 86 6.19 14.46 18.51
C ALA A 86 5.34 14.17 17.25
N GLY A 87 5.89 13.47 16.27
CA GLY A 87 5.18 13.02 15.08
C GLY A 87 4.01 12.10 15.43
N ALA A 88 4.23 11.12 16.33
CA ALA A 88 3.19 10.20 16.77
C ALA A 88 2.01 10.91 17.45
N LEU A 89 2.28 11.91 18.32
CA LEU A 89 1.25 12.71 18.96
C LEU A 89 0.49 13.55 17.94
N ALA A 90 1.22 14.24 17.05
CA ALA A 90 0.63 15.06 16.00
C ALA A 90 -0.28 14.22 15.07
N GLY A 91 0.14 13.03 14.68
CA GLY A 91 -0.65 12.11 13.88
C GLY A 91 -1.92 11.63 14.59
N ARG A 92 -1.84 11.35 15.90
CA ARG A 92 -3.02 10.97 16.72
C ARG A 92 -4.05 12.09 16.77
N LEU A 93 -3.63 13.33 16.91
CA LEU A 93 -4.53 14.49 16.93
C LEU A 93 -5.11 14.76 15.54
N ALA A 94 -4.27 14.75 14.50
CA ALA A 94 -4.68 15.05 13.14
C ALA A 94 -5.74 14.09 12.58
N ARG A 95 -5.66 12.80 12.92
CA ARG A 95 -6.63 11.79 12.44
C ARG A 95 -8.08 12.02 12.85
N HIS A 96 -8.32 12.82 13.87
CA HIS A 96 -9.68 13.19 14.27
C HIS A 96 -10.35 14.14 13.27
N LEU A 97 -9.57 15.01 12.63
CA LEU A 97 -10.05 15.98 11.64
C LEU A 97 -9.94 15.45 10.21
N TRP A 98 -8.82 14.80 9.89
CA TRP A 98 -8.57 14.22 8.56
C TRP A 98 -8.53 12.69 8.65
N LYS A 99 -9.69 12.05 8.55
CA LYS A 99 -9.79 10.60 8.70
C LYS A 99 -9.11 9.86 7.55
N GLY A 100 -8.42 8.76 7.87
CA GLY A 100 -8.02 7.73 6.92
C GLY A 100 -9.20 6.82 6.55
N VAL A 101 -8.93 5.71 5.88
CA VAL A 101 -9.93 4.67 5.59
C VAL A 101 -10.20 3.86 6.86
N PRO A 102 -11.46 3.71 7.28
CA PRO A 102 -11.82 2.78 8.34
C PRO A 102 -11.49 1.32 7.97
N GLY A 103 -10.99 0.55 8.94
CA GLY A 103 -10.72 -0.87 8.72
C GLY A 103 -9.38 -1.18 8.05
N ILE A 104 -8.49 -0.19 7.88
CA ILE A 104 -7.08 -0.45 7.61
C ILE A 104 -6.35 -0.61 8.95
N ASP A 105 -5.75 -1.78 9.16
CA ASP A 105 -4.89 -2.06 10.32
C ASP A 105 -3.46 -2.38 9.84
N LEU A 106 -2.53 -1.48 10.17
CA LEU A 106 -1.09 -1.60 9.91
C LEU A 106 -0.31 -1.70 11.23
N SER A 107 -1.00 -1.93 12.35
CA SER A 107 -0.44 -1.78 13.69
C SER A 107 0.64 -2.81 13.98
N GLY A 108 1.76 -2.36 14.55
CA GLY A 108 2.83 -3.22 15.03
C GLY A 108 3.61 -3.98 13.95
N THR A 109 3.45 -3.62 12.67
CA THR A 109 4.20 -4.21 11.57
C THR A 109 5.23 -3.22 11.04
N PRO A 110 6.53 -3.55 11.05
CA PRO A 110 7.56 -2.80 10.35
C PRO A 110 7.32 -2.91 8.84
N ILE A 111 7.06 -1.78 8.17
CA ILE A 111 6.78 -1.72 6.73
C ILE A 111 7.80 -0.81 6.06
N GLY A 112 8.51 -1.33 5.06
CA GLY A 112 9.46 -0.60 4.24
C GLY A 112 8.84 0.57 3.47
N PRO A 113 9.65 1.44 2.87
CA PRO A 113 9.19 2.60 2.10
C PRO A 113 8.45 2.18 0.82
N GLY A 114 7.63 3.06 0.27
CA GLY A 114 6.92 2.84 -0.99
C GLY A 114 5.62 2.04 -0.84
N LEU A 115 4.97 2.06 0.32
CA LEU A 115 3.69 1.38 0.54
C LEU A 115 2.57 2.03 -0.27
N PHE A 116 1.92 1.23 -1.14
CA PHE A 116 0.73 1.64 -1.89
C PHE A 116 -0.48 0.79 -1.52
N ILE A 117 -1.56 1.43 -1.08
CA ILE A 117 -2.82 0.78 -0.73
C ILE A 117 -3.91 1.25 -1.69
N SER A 118 -4.45 0.31 -2.49
CA SER A 118 -5.56 0.60 -3.39
C SER A 118 -6.88 0.23 -2.71
N HIS A 119 -7.77 1.19 -2.53
CA HIS A 119 -9.08 1.08 -1.87
C HIS A 119 -9.06 0.77 -0.37
N GLY A 120 -8.23 -0.08 0.11
CA GLY A 120 -7.82 -0.33 1.50
C GLY A 120 -8.88 -0.82 2.50
N GLN A 121 -10.17 -0.82 2.19
CA GLN A 121 -11.20 -1.28 3.14
C GLN A 121 -10.91 -2.69 3.62
N SER A 122 -11.11 -2.95 4.92
CA SER A 122 -10.94 -4.28 5.55
C SER A 122 -9.57 -4.92 5.30
N THR A 123 -8.51 -4.08 5.24
CA THR A 123 -7.14 -4.55 5.00
C THR A 123 -6.36 -4.58 6.31
N ILE A 124 -5.87 -5.78 6.66
CA ILE A 124 -5.08 -6.04 7.86
C ILE A 124 -3.69 -6.53 7.42
N LEU A 125 -2.65 -5.81 7.80
CA LEU A 125 -1.26 -6.18 7.54
C LEU A 125 -0.54 -6.44 8.87
N SER A 126 -0.68 -7.67 9.39
CA SER A 126 -0.02 -8.14 10.60
C SER A 126 1.08 -9.13 10.25
N ALA A 127 2.26 -8.65 9.92
CA ALA A 127 3.44 -9.42 9.55
C ALA A 127 4.59 -9.25 10.55
N GLU A 128 5.61 -10.12 10.52
CA GLU A 128 6.86 -9.87 11.23
C GLU A 128 7.59 -8.66 10.63
N ARG A 129 7.64 -8.60 9.30
CA ARG A 129 8.09 -7.45 8.53
C ARG A 129 7.50 -7.46 7.12
N ILE A 130 7.43 -6.29 6.53
CA ILE A 130 7.07 -6.08 5.13
C ILE A 130 8.19 -5.23 4.51
N GLY A 131 8.67 -5.64 3.34
CA GLY A 131 9.71 -4.96 2.59
C GLY A 131 9.24 -3.67 1.93
N ALA A 132 10.09 -3.11 1.08
CA ALA A 132 9.82 -1.90 0.33
C ALA A 132 8.85 -2.15 -0.85
N ASN A 133 8.16 -1.09 -1.30
CA ASN A 133 7.33 -1.09 -2.51
C ASN A 133 6.19 -2.12 -2.51
N LEU A 134 5.65 -2.46 -1.34
CA LEU A 134 4.44 -3.28 -1.28
C LEU A 134 3.28 -2.58 -1.99
N GLN A 135 2.60 -3.31 -2.88
CA GLN A 135 1.31 -2.90 -3.44
C GLN A 135 0.22 -3.85 -2.96
N VAL A 136 -0.78 -3.32 -2.27
CA VAL A 136 -1.87 -4.10 -1.70
C VAL A 136 -3.22 -3.51 -2.03
N HIS A 137 -4.19 -4.38 -2.30
CA HIS A 137 -5.57 -3.99 -2.57
C HIS A 137 -6.46 -4.19 -1.32
N GLN A 138 -7.74 -3.85 -1.46
CA GLN A 138 -8.74 -3.99 -0.39
C GLN A 138 -8.96 -5.44 0.04
N ASP A 139 -9.50 -5.60 1.25
CA ASP A 139 -9.96 -6.88 1.82
C ASP A 139 -8.85 -7.94 1.96
N VAL A 140 -7.60 -7.48 2.06
CA VAL A 140 -6.43 -8.35 2.27
C VAL A 140 -6.23 -8.61 3.76
N THR A 141 -5.92 -9.87 4.10
CA THR A 141 -5.49 -10.23 5.44
C THR A 141 -4.11 -10.88 5.37
N VAL A 142 -3.14 -10.27 6.01
CA VAL A 142 -1.84 -10.87 6.33
C VAL A 142 -1.80 -11.07 7.84
N GLY A 143 -1.60 -12.29 8.33
CA GLY A 143 -1.69 -12.52 9.76
C GLY A 143 -1.38 -13.94 10.22
N TRP A 144 -1.73 -14.21 11.46
CA TRP A 144 -1.56 -15.51 12.11
C TRP A 144 -2.58 -16.54 11.61
N ASP A 145 -2.14 -17.81 11.63
CA ASP A 145 -2.99 -18.98 11.47
C ASP A 145 -3.43 -19.58 12.84
N TYR A 146 -3.00 -18.98 13.94
CA TYR A 146 -3.19 -19.45 15.33
C TYR A 146 -2.56 -20.83 15.64
N GLN A 147 -1.83 -21.42 14.69
CA GLN A 147 -1.11 -22.69 14.87
C GLN A 147 0.39 -22.46 15.07
N SER A 148 0.93 -21.37 14.50
CA SER A 148 2.32 -20.96 14.68
C SER A 148 2.43 -19.72 15.55
N ALA A 149 3.55 -19.56 16.26
CA ALA A 149 3.85 -18.33 17.01
C ALA A 149 4.36 -17.20 16.10
N ARG A 150 4.59 -17.47 14.81
CA ARG A 150 5.21 -16.56 13.86
C ARG A 150 4.18 -16.01 12.87
N ARG A 151 4.42 -14.78 12.43
CA ARG A 151 3.62 -14.10 11.40
C ARG A 151 4.32 -14.18 10.04
N PRO A 152 3.62 -13.90 8.93
CA PRO A 152 4.22 -13.84 7.61
C PRO A 152 5.40 -12.85 7.53
N ILE A 153 6.34 -13.15 6.63
CA ILE A 153 7.40 -12.23 6.19
C ILE A 153 7.13 -11.91 4.73
N ILE A 154 7.04 -10.62 4.40
CA ILE A 154 6.79 -10.15 3.03
C ILE A 154 8.04 -9.43 2.52
N GLY A 155 8.52 -9.83 1.34
CA GLY A 155 9.68 -9.24 0.66
C GLY A 155 9.39 -7.89 -0.01
N ASP A 156 10.36 -7.43 -0.79
CA ASP A 156 10.29 -6.17 -1.52
C ASP A 156 9.47 -6.33 -2.82
N GLY A 157 8.78 -5.26 -3.23
CA GLY A 157 8.06 -5.21 -4.51
C GLY A 157 6.91 -6.21 -4.66
N VAL A 158 6.44 -6.79 -3.57
CA VAL A 158 5.33 -7.76 -3.59
C VAL A 158 4.02 -7.08 -3.99
N PHE A 159 3.23 -7.78 -4.81
CA PHE A 159 1.86 -7.40 -5.15
C PHE A 159 0.85 -8.34 -4.49
N ILE A 160 -0.14 -7.80 -3.79
CA ILE A 160 -1.22 -8.56 -3.16
C ILE A 160 -2.57 -8.11 -3.69
N GLY A 161 -3.22 -8.99 -4.45
CA GLY A 161 -4.53 -8.75 -5.04
C GLY A 161 -5.66 -8.71 -4.02
N ALA A 162 -6.79 -8.10 -4.40
CA ALA A 162 -7.96 -7.92 -3.55
C ALA A 162 -8.46 -9.24 -2.95
N GLY A 163 -8.84 -9.21 -1.67
CA GLY A 163 -9.40 -10.37 -0.97
C GLY A 163 -8.40 -11.47 -0.60
N ALA A 164 -7.12 -11.34 -0.92
CA ALA A 164 -6.13 -12.37 -0.61
C ALA A 164 -5.91 -12.54 0.89
N LYS A 165 -5.66 -13.76 1.34
CA LYS A 165 -5.36 -14.13 2.73
C LYS A 165 -3.98 -14.81 2.76
N ILE A 166 -3.05 -14.27 3.53
CA ILE A 166 -1.70 -14.81 3.73
C ILE A 166 -1.56 -15.11 5.21
N LEU A 167 -1.52 -16.39 5.57
CA LEU A 167 -1.68 -16.82 6.94
C LEU A 167 -0.54 -17.74 7.39
N GLY A 168 -0.10 -17.55 8.65
CA GLY A 168 0.89 -18.39 9.30
C GLY A 168 2.34 -17.96 9.05
N ALA A 169 3.28 -18.82 9.43
CA ALA A 169 4.73 -18.57 9.36
C ALA A 169 5.27 -18.75 7.93
N VAL A 170 4.73 -18.01 6.96
CA VAL A 170 5.11 -18.12 5.54
C VAL A 170 5.99 -16.95 5.10
N THR A 171 6.85 -17.20 4.12
CA THR A 171 7.69 -16.19 3.48
C THR A 171 7.21 -15.93 2.05
N ILE A 172 6.91 -14.69 1.75
CA ILE A 172 6.60 -14.23 0.40
C ILE A 172 7.83 -13.50 -0.12
N GLY A 173 8.49 -14.07 -1.11
CA GLY A 173 9.74 -13.57 -1.68
C GLY A 173 9.56 -12.28 -2.50
N ASP A 174 10.68 -11.61 -2.77
CA ASP A 174 10.71 -10.35 -3.49
C ASP A 174 10.04 -10.44 -4.86
N GLY A 175 9.27 -9.42 -5.22
CA GLY A 175 8.56 -9.36 -6.50
C GLY A 175 7.47 -10.42 -6.69
N ALA A 176 7.16 -11.23 -5.68
CA ALA A 176 6.09 -12.22 -5.77
C ALA A 176 4.72 -11.55 -5.97
N ARG A 177 3.81 -12.28 -6.60
CA ARG A 177 2.46 -11.80 -6.90
C ARG A 177 1.42 -12.73 -6.29
N ILE A 178 0.57 -12.20 -5.45
CA ILE A 178 -0.55 -12.94 -4.86
C ILE A 178 -1.82 -12.52 -5.59
N GLY A 179 -2.46 -13.49 -6.24
CA GLY A 179 -3.69 -13.25 -6.99
C GLY A 179 -4.87 -12.89 -6.09
N ALA A 180 -5.89 -12.24 -6.67
CA ALA A 180 -7.10 -11.91 -5.94
C ALA A 180 -7.77 -13.17 -5.35
N ASN A 181 -8.27 -13.05 -4.11
CA ASN A 181 -8.91 -14.12 -3.34
C ASN A 181 -8.06 -15.38 -3.13
N ALA A 182 -6.74 -15.30 -3.32
CA ALA A 182 -5.86 -16.43 -3.01
C ALA A 182 -5.72 -16.64 -1.50
N VAL A 183 -5.70 -17.90 -1.05
CA VAL A 183 -5.42 -18.29 0.34
C VAL A 183 -4.05 -18.96 0.40
N VAL A 184 -3.06 -18.20 0.84
CA VAL A 184 -1.64 -18.59 0.87
C VAL A 184 -1.28 -19.06 2.28
N MET A 185 -0.88 -20.34 2.38
CA MET A 185 -0.43 -21.00 3.61
C MET A 185 0.90 -21.72 3.43
N CYS A 186 1.66 -21.36 2.38
CA CYS A 186 2.98 -21.89 2.10
C CYS A 186 3.87 -20.77 1.57
N ASP A 187 5.18 -21.00 1.57
CA ASP A 187 6.15 -20.05 1.03
C ASP A 187 5.94 -19.82 -0.47
N VAL A 188 6.12 -18.56 -0.90
CA VAL A 188 6.09 -18.15 -2.30
C VAL A 188 7.46 -17.61 -2.67
N PRO A 189 8.23 -18.29 -3.57
CA PRO A 189 9.54 -17.83 -3.99
C PRO A 189 9.50 -16.45 -4.67
N ALA A 190 10.67 -15.79 -4.70
CA ALA A 190 10.79 -14.48 -5.36
C ALA A 190 10.37 -14.53 -6.83
N GLY A 191 9.57 -13.56 -7.28
CA GLY A 191 9.04 -13.44 -8.63
C GLY A 191 7.91 -14.43 -8.98
N TYR A 192 7.56 -15.35 -8.10
CA TYR A 192 6.50 -16.35 -8.36
C TYR A 192 5.10 -15.75 -8.12
N THR A 193 4.11 -16.44 -8.69
CA THR A 193 2.70 -16.07 -8.53
C THR A 193 1.95 -17.15 -7.76
N ALA A 194 1.22 -16.78 -6.70
CA ALA A 194 0.34 -17.67 -5.96
C ALA A 194 -1.12 -17.34 -6.22
N VAL A 195 -1.93 -18.32 -6.65
CA VAL A 195 -3.34 -18.16 -7.01
C VAL A 195 -4.21 -19.31 -6.52
N GLY A 196 -5.45 -19.04 -6.17
CA GLY A 196 -6.47 -20.05 -5.83
C GLY A 196 -6.62 -20.31 -4.33
N VAL A 197 -7.52 -21.25 -3.98
CA VAL A 197 -7.89 -21.65 -2.61
C VAL A 197 -7.88 -23.19 -2.52
N PRO A 198 -6.91 -23.82 -1.84
CA PRO A 198 -5.66 -23.25 -1.36
C PRO A 198 -4.79 -22.76 -2.52
N ALA A 199 -3.91 -21.79 -2.25
CA ALA A 199 -3.09 -21.20 -3.30
C ALA A 199 -2.09 -22.22 -3.89
N ARG A 200 -1.95 -22.15 -5.22
CA ARG A 200 -0.92 -22.88 -5.97
C ARG A 200 0.13 -21.89 -6.44
N VAL A 201 1.38 -22.19 -6.15
CA VAL A 201 2.55 -21.39 -6.52
C VAL A 201 2.96 -21.75 -7.96
N ARG A 202 3.12 -20.75 -8.81
CA ARG A 202 3.49 -20.88 -10.22
C ARG A 202 4.76 -20.08 -10.51
N PRO A 203 5.69 -20.59 -11.31
CA PRO A 203 6.87 -19.85 -11.71
C PRO A 203 6.49 -18.59 -12.52
N PRO A 204 7.40 -17.62 -12.63
CA PRO A 204 7.23 -16.50 -13.55
C PRO A 204 6.95 -17.04 -14.96
N VAL A 205 5.99 -16.41 -15.65
CA VAL A 205 5.80 -16.70 -17.08
C VAL A 205 6.98 -16.04 -17.80
N GLU A 206 7.85 -16.83 -18.43
CA GLU A 206 8.84 -16.27 -19.35
C GLU A 206 8.10 -15.46 -20.40
N PRO A 207 8.59 -14.25 -20.75
CA PRO A 207 7.98 -13.49 -21.83
C PRO A 207 8.00 -14.36 -23.07
N ALA A 208 6.81 -14.79 -23.51
CA ALA A 208 6.68 -15.57 -24.73
C ALA A 208 7.35 -14.80 -25.87
N SER A 209 8.36 -15.39 -26.52
CA SER A 209 8.93 -14.83 -27.74
C SER A 209 7.76 -14.70 -28.73
N SER A 210 7.32 -13.47 -28.95
CA SER A 210 6.39 -12.96 -29.98
C SER A 210 5.34 -13.93 -30.57
N ALA A 211 4.65 -14.71 -29.74
CA ALA A 211 3.47 -15.48 -30.17
C ALA A 211 2.21 -14.83 -29.57
N ALA A 212 1.20 -14.63 -30.43
CA ALA A 212 -0.03 -13.89 -30.15
C ALA A 212 -0.66 -14.26 -28.80
N ALA A 213 -1.09 -13.23 -28.05
CA ALA A 213 -1.81 -13.40 -26.80
C ALA A 213 -3.12 -14.16 -27.06
N PRO A 214 -3.46 -15.18 -26.23
CA PRO A 214 -4.77 -15.80 -26.29
C PRO A 214 -5.81 -14.79 -25.86
N THR A 215 -6.81 -14.54 -26.73
CA THR A 215 -8.02 -13.79 -26.39
C THR A 215 -8.89 -14.62 -25.44
N CYS A 216 -9.27 -14.04 -24.31
CA CYS A 216 -10.36 -14.58 -23.49
C CYS A 216 -11.71 -14.33 -24.15
#